data_6f5a1a51f17b064cf072338908014b67
#
_entry.id   6f5a1a51f17b064cf072338908014b67
#
_cell.length_a   1.000
_cell.length_b   1.000
_cell.length_c   1.000
_cell.angle_alpha   90.00
_cell.angle_beta   90.00
_cell.angle_gamma   90.00
#
_symmetry.space_group_name_H-M   'P 1'
#
loop_
_entity.id
_entity.type
_entity.pdbx_description
1 polymer ?
#
loop_
_entity_poly.entity_id
_entity_poly.type
_entity_poly.pdbx_seq_one_letter_code
_entity_poly.pdbx_strand_id
1 'polypeptide(L)'
;MTNKPVTIAIVGTGFVADYYMTTLAGHPELKLAGAFDNNPERLSRFSAFHKVKAFASFAALLGDPSVEILVNLASPQAHFELSKAALGAGKHVYSEKPLAMSLSDAEQLLALAREKHLSLASAPANGLGDACNLVRD
;
A
#
# COMPACT_ATOMS: atom_id res chain seq x y z
N MET A 1 -1.45 23.07 14.41
CA MET A 1 -0.34 22.09 14.32
C MET A 1 -0.30 21.58 12.90
N THR A 2 0.75 21.82 12.17
CA THR A 2 0.96 21.18 10.86
C THR A 2 1.39 19.74 11.14
N ASN A 3 0.46 18.80 11.06
CA ASN A 3 0.82 17.39 11.11
C ASN A 3 1.74 17.09 9.92
N LYS A 4 2.91 16.52 10.23
CA LYS A 4 3.82 16.03 9.18
C LYS A 4 3.05 15.02 8.32
N PRO A 5 3.11 15.14 6.98
CA PRO A 5 2.49 14.15 6.12
C PRO A 5 3.00 12.74 6.39
N VAL A 6 2.10 11.76 6.35
CA VAL A 6 2.46 10.35 6.44
C VAL A 6 3.10 9.91 5.13
N THR A 7 4.26 9.30 5.22
CA THR A 7 5.01 8.87 4.03
C THR A 7 4.62 7.45 3.63
N ILE A 8 4.15 7.32 2.40
CA ILE A 8 3.74 6.06 1.81
C ILE A 8 4.67 5.65 0.68
N ALA A 9 4.73 4.36 0.38
CA ALA A 9 5.34 3.83 -0.84
C ALA A 9 4.43 2.79 -1.48
N ILE A 10 4.43 2.71 -2.81
CA ILE A 10 3.59 1.80 -3.58
C ILE A 10 4.41 0.59 -4.03
N VAL A 11 3.86 -0.61 -3.87
CA VAL A 11 4.34 -1.83 -4.53
C VAL A 11 3.28 -2.34 -5.50
N GLY A 12 3.70 -2.61 -6.73
CA GLY A 12 2.80 -2.90 -7.86
C GLY A 12 2.39 -1.62 -8.59
N THR A 13 2.89 -1.46 -9.82
CA THR A 13 2.67 -0.26 -10.65
C THR A 13 1.82 -0.55 -11.88
N GLY A 14 0.80 -1.41 -11.69
CA GLY A 14 -0.20 -1.73 -12.71
C GLY A 14 -1.31 -0.68 -12.79
N PHE A 15 -2.38 -1.04 -13.52
CA PHE A 15 -3.53 -0.16 -13.75
C PHE A 15 -4.13 0.44 -12.47
N VAL A 16 -4.20 -0.35 -11.38
CA VAL A 16 -4.75 0.13 -10.12
C VAL A 16 -3.90 1.24 -9.53
N ALA A 17 -2.57 1.15 -9.65
CA ALA A 17 -1.67 2.20 -9.19
C ALA A 17 -1.88 3.52 -9.95
N ASP A 18 -2.07 3.45 -11.26
CA ASP A 18 -2.41 4.64 -12.05
C ASP A 18 -3.70 5.31 -11.54
N TYR A 19 -4.68 4.49 -11.14
CA TYR A 19 -5.94 4.99 -10.59
C TYR A 19 -5.75 5.68 -9.23
N TYR A 20 -4.94 5.10 -8.34
CA TYR A 20 -4.60 5.72 -7.05
C TYR A 20 -3.91 7.08 -7.23
N MET A 21 -3.05 7.20 -8.25
CA MET A 21 -2.37 8.46 -8.53
C MET A 21 -3.33 9.60 -8.91
N THR A 22 -4.51 9.29 -9.47
CA THR A 22 -5.48 10.32 -9.83
C THR A 22 -6.06 11.07 -8.63
N THR A 23 -6.10 10.42 -7.47
CA THR A 23 -6.69 10.99 -6.25
C THR A 23 -5.63 11.45 -5.24
N LEU A 24 -4.42 10.94 -5.33
CA LEU A 24 -3.37 11.19 -4.34
C LEU A 24 -3.04 12.68 -4.18
N ALA A 25 -3.11 13.45 -5.25
CA ALA A 25 -2.88 14.91 -5.21
C ALA A 25 -3.91 15.66 -4.34
N GLY A 26 -5.09 15.07 -4.12
CA GLY A 26 -6.12 15.60 -3.22
C GLY A 26 -5.89 15.30 -1.74
N HIS A 27 -4.82 14.57 -1.41
CA HIS A 27 -4.50 14.13 -0.06
C HIS A 27 -3.16 14.70 0.43
N PRO A 28 -3.11 15.99 0.82
CA PRO A 28 -1.87 16.63 1.27
C PRO A 28 -1.30 16.03 2.56
N GLU A 29 -2.11 15.26 3.29
CA GLU A 29 -1.69 14.50 4.46
C GLU A 29 -0.84 13.26 4.12
N LEU A 30 -0.73 12.90 2.83
CA LEU A 30 0.08 11.79 2.34
C LEU A 30 1.25 12.30 1.48
N LYS A 31 2.41 11.69 1.65
CA LYS A 31 3.59 11.92 0.83
C LYS A 31 4.04 10.62 0.18
N LEU A 32 4.07 10.57 -1.14
CA LEU A 32 4.60 9.41 -1.85
C LEU A 32 6.13 9.47 -1.93
N ALA A 33 6.80 8.52 -1.29
CA ALA A 33 8.26 8.39 -1.30
C ALA A 33 8.77 7.76 -2.60
N GLY A 34 7.99 6.85 -3.20
CA GLY A 34 8.36 6.17 -4.41
C GLY A 34 7.53 4.91 -4.64
N ALA A 35 7.89 4.17 -5.68
CA ALA A 35 7.22 2.93 -6.06
C ALA A 35 8.23 1.82 -6.40
N PHE A 36 7.78 0.59 -6.34
CA PHE A 36 8.51 -0.60 -6.80
C PHE A 36 7.57 -1.54 -7.55
N ASP A 37 8.10 -2.20 -8.56
CA ASP A 37 7.46 -3.31 -9.28
C ASP A 37 8.55 -4.30 -9.71
N ASN A 38 8.24 -5.59 -9.69
CA ASN A 38 9.15 -6.63 -10.17
C ASN A 38 9.29 -6.67 -11.70
N ASN A 39 8.38 -6.00 -12.42
CA ASN A 39 8.50 -5.77 -13.85
C ASN A 39 9.19 -4.40 -14.09
N PRO A 40 10.43 -4.37 -14.56
CA PRO A 40 11.20 -3.13 -14.69
C PRO A 40 10.64 -2.17 -15.75
N GLU A 41 10.04 -2.68 -16.80
CA GLU A 41 9.43 -1.85 -17.85
C GLU A 41 8.18 -1.13 -17.31
N ARG A 42 7.35 -1.85 -16.56
CA ARG A 42 6.16 -1.29 -15.92
C ARG A 42 6.54 -0.23 -14.89
N LEU A 43 7.54 -0.51 -14.05
CA LEU A 43 8.07 0.45 -13.07
C LEU A 43 8.62 1.70 -13.75
N SER A 44 9.42 1.52 -14.80
CA SER A 44 10.01 2.64 -15.56
C SER A 44 8.95 3.54 -16.18
N ARG A 45 7.94 2.94 -16.82
CA ARG A 45 6.81 3.67 -17.39
C ARG A 45 6.04 4.48 -16.33
N PHE A 46 5.70 3.83 -15.22
CA PHE A 46 4.98 4.46 -14.11
C PHE A 46 5.78 5.63 -13.52
N SER A 47 7.06 5.41 -13.23
CA SER A 47 7.95 6.42 -12.65
C SER A 47 8.13 7.63 -13.58
N ALA A 48 8.31 7.39 -14.88
CA ALA A 48 8.45 8.46 -15.85
C ALA A 48 7.16 9.28 -16.02
N PHE A 49 6.02 8.60 -16.10
CA PHE A 49 4.72 9.25 -16.30
C PHE A 49 4.29 10.08 -15.08
N HIS A 50 4.38 9.50 -13.90
CA HIS A 50 3.94 10.16 -12.65
C HIS A 50 5.05 10.98 -11.97
N LYS A 51 6.27 10.98 -12.51
CA LYS A 51 7.46 11.64 -11.92
C LYS A 51 7.72 11.17 -10.49
N VAL A 52 7.63 9.87 -10.27
CA VAL A 52 7.79 9.21 -8.98
C VAL A 52 9.12 8.47 -8.93
N LYS A 53 9.81 8.50 -7.79
CA LYS A 53 11.04 7.73 -7.56
C LYS A 53 10.76 6.23 -7.75
N ALA A 54 11.60 5.55 -8.53
CA ALA A 54 11.64 4.10 -8.59
C ALA A 54 12.62 3.57 -7.54
N PHE A 55 12.17 2.69 -6.65
CA PHE A 55 13.08 1.96 -5.78
C PHE A 55 13.79 0.86 -6.57
N ALA A 56 15.09 0.69 -6.33
CA ALA A 56 15.92 -0.31 -7.02
C ALA A 56 15.53 -1.76 -6.71
N SER A 57 14.92 -2.00 -5.54
CA SER A 57 14.42 -3.30 -5.10
C SER A 57 13.32 -3.13 -4.06
N PHE A 58 12.56 -4.20 -3.83
CA PHE A 58 11.59 -4.22 -2.74
C PHE A 58 12.28 -4.11 -1.37
N ALA A 59 13.46 -4.72 -1.22
CA ALA A 59 14.26 -4.57 0.00
C ALA A 59 14.69 -3.12 0.24
N ALA A 60 15.06 -2.38 -0.81
CA ALA A 60 15.39 -0.96 -0.69
C ALA A 60 14.18 -0.12 -0.25
N LEU A 61 12.98 -0.44 -0.75
CA LEU A 61 11.74 0.20 -0.31
C LEU A 61 11.47 -0.08 1.17
N LEU A 62 11.56 -1.34 1.60
CA LEU A 62 11.33 -1.73 2.98
C LEU A 62 12.38 -1.17 3.93
N GLY A 63 13.62 -1.02 3.46
CA GLY A 63 14.74 -0.45 4.23
C GLY A 63 14.72 1.08 4.35
N ASP A 64 13.87 1.77 3.60
CA ASP A 64 13.77 3.23 3.70
C ASP A 64 13.07 3.63 5.00
N PRO A 65 13.78 4.28 5.94
CA PRO A 65 13.20 4.62 7.25
C PRO A 65 12.13 5.72 7.17
N SER A 66 12.05 6.45 6.06
CA SER A 66 11.04 7.47 5.87
C SER A 66 9.67 6.89 5.51
N VAL A 67 9.62 5.68 4.94
CA VAL A 67 8.39 5.02 4.55
C VAL A 67 7.68 4.46 5.79
N GLU A 68 6.47 4.94 6.04
CA GLU A 68 5.65 4.53 7.17
C GLU A 68 4.61 3.47 6.77
N ILE A 69 4.02 3.62 5.59
CA ILE A 69 2.97 2.72 5.09
C ILE A 69 3.36 2.15 3.73
N LEU A 70 3.28 0.83 3.58
CA LEU A 70 3.28 0.18 2.28
C LEU A 70 1.85 0.13 1.73
N VAL A 71 1.67 0.67 0.52
CA VAL A 71 0.43 0.53 -0.26
C VAL A 71 0.65 -0.60 -1.27
N ASN A 72 0.02 -1.75 -0.99
CA ASN A 72 0.20 -2.97 -1.78
C ASN A 72 -0.87 -3.06 -2.88
N LEU A 73 -0.48 -2.74 -4.11
CA LEU A 73 -1.30 -2.74 -5.31
C LEU A 73 -0.84 -3.81 -6.32
N ALA A 74 -0.09 -4.78 -5.86
CA ALA A 74 0.40 -5.90 -6.67
C ALA A 74 -0.73 -6.86 -7.10
N SER A 75 -0.40 -7.95 -7.75
CA SER A 75 -1.38 -8.99 -8.05
C SER A 75 -1.90 -9.67 -6.77
N PRO A 76 -3.14 -10.16 -6.75
CA PRO A 76 -3.73 -10.84 -5.60
C PRO A 76 -2.86 -11.94 -5.00
N GLN A 77 -2.17 -12.70 -5.85
CA GLN A 77 -1.29 -13.80 -5.44
C GLN A 77 -0.06 -13.31 -4.65
N ALA A 78 0.35 -12.07 -4.87
CA ALA A 78 1.51 -11.47 -4.21
C ALA A 78 1.15 -10.71 -2.92
N HIS A 79 -0.14 -10.46 -2.66
CA HIS A 79 -0.56 -9.62 -1.54
C HIS A 79 -0.05 -10.14 -0.20
N PHE A 80 -0.16 -11.43 0.06
CA PHE A 80 0.25 -12.03 1.33
C PHE A 80 1.75 -11.84 1.61
N GLU A 81 2.59 -12.28 0.69
CA GLU A 81 4.05 -12.24 0.88
C GLU A 81 4.59 -10.81 1.01
N LEU A 82 4.09 -9.90 0.17
CA LEU A 82 4.51 -8.50 0.20
C LEU A 82 4.04 -7.80 1.49
N SER A 83 2.80 -8.04 1.91
CA SER A 83 2.26 -7.47 3.15
C SER A 83 2.97 -8.04 4.38
N LYS A 84 3.24 -9.35 4.40
CA LYS A 84 3.98 -10.01 5.48
C LYS A 84 5.40 -9.45 5.61
N ALA A 85 6.11 -9.27 4.51
CA ALA A 85 7.44 -8.68 4.49
C ALA A 85 7.43 -7.23 5.00
N ALA A 86 6.44 -6.43 4.60
CA ALA A 86 6.29 -5.06 5.05
C ALA A 86 6.03 -4.96 6.56
N LEU A 87 5.08 -5.75 7.07
CA LEU A 87 4.83 -5.85 8.52
C LEU A 87 6.08 -6.32 9.26
N GLY A 88 6.79 -7.32 8.71
CA GLY A 88 8.07 -7.79 9.24
C GLY A 88 9.13 -6.70 9.35
N ALA A 89 9.15 -5.78 8.40
CA ALA A 89 10.04 -4.61 8.35
C ALA A 89 9.54 -3.42 9.19
N GLY A 90 8.45 -3.56 9.93
CA GLY A 90 7.90 -2.50 10.78
C GLY A 90 7.09 -1.44 10.03
N LYS A 91 6.58 -1.76 8.85
CA LYS A 91 5.72 -0.85 8.07
C LYS A 91 4.25 -1.17 8.31
N HIS A 92 3.42 -0.14 8.42
CA HIS A 92 1.98 -0.29 8.28
C HIS A 92 1.64 -0.75 6.86
N VAL A 93 0.51 -1.41 6.67
CA VAL A 93 0.10 -1.93 5.37
C VAL A 93 -1.33 -1.53 5.03
N TYR A 94 -1.50 -0.99 3.84
CA TYR A 94 -2.78 -0.90 3.15
C TYR A 94 -2.70 -1.75 1.88
N SER A 95 -3.56 -2.75 1.75
CA SER A 95 -3.55 -3.67 0.61
C SER A 95 -4.83 -3.54 -0.21
N GLU A 96 -4.70 -3.67 -1.54
CA GLU A 96 -5.86 -3.93 -2.38
C GLU A 96 -6.51 -5.27 -2.02
N LYS A 97 -7.76 -5.40 -2.42
CA LYS A 97 -8.54 -6.63 -2.23
C LYS A 97 -8.08 -7.73 -3.23
N PRO A 98 -8.14 -8.98 -2.85
CA PRO A 98 -8.36 -9.52 -1.51
C PRO A 98 -7.13 -9.31 -0.63
N LEU A 99 -7.32 -9.23 0.68
CA LEU A 99 -6.19 -9.10 1.63
C LEU A 99 -5.20 -10.26 1.47
N ALA A 100 -5.73 -11.46 1.30
CA ALA A 100 -4.98 -12.68 1.01
C ALA A 100 -5.86 -13.66 0.22
N MET A 101 -5.27 -14.71 -0.33
CA MET A 101 -5.99 -15.73 -1.11
C MET A 101 -6.63 -16.82 -0.24
N SER A 102 -6.27 -16.90 1.03
CA SER A 102 -6.85 -17.83 2.00
C SER A 102 -7.13 -17.14 3.33
N LEU A 103 -8.08 -17.68 4.10
CA LEU A 103 -8.37 -17.20 5.45
C LEU A 103 -7.15 -17.35 6.36
N SER A 104 -6.45 -18.48 6.28
CA SER A 104 -5.25 -18.74 7.08
C SER A 104 -4.17 -17.67 6.86
N ASP A 105 -3.95 -17.26 5.62
CA ASP A 105 -2.97 -16.21 5.30
C ASP A 105 -3.41 -14.84 5.84
N ALA A 106 -4.70 -14.53 5.73
CA ALA A 106 -5.25 -13.30 6.30
C ALA A 106 -5.12 -13.28 7.85
N GLU A 107 -5.38 -14.39 8.52
CA GLU A 107 -5.19 -14.54 9.96
C GLU A 107 -3.73 -14.37 10.38
N GLN A 108 -2.78 -14.90 9.61
CA GLN A 108 -1.36 -14.71 9.85
C GLN A 108 -0.95 -13.23 9.74
N LEU A 109 -1.44 -12.52 8.74
CA LEU A 109 -1.17 -11.08 8.60
C LEU A 109 -1.74 -10.28 9.78
N LEU A 110 -2.95 -10.58 10.20
CA LEU A 110 -3.60 -9.96 11.36
C LEU A 110 -2.80 -10.22 12.66
N ALA A 111 -2.37 -11.46 12.88
CA ALA A 111 -1.59 -11.81 14.05
C ALA A 111 -0.25 -11.06 14.07
N LEU A 112 0.46 -11.01 12.94
CA LEU A 112 1.71 -10.30 12.81
C LEU A 112 1.56 -8.78 13.03
N ALA A 113 0.51 -8.18 12.45
CA ALA A 113 0.22 -6.77 12.64
C ALA A 113 -0.03 -6.43 14.11
N ARG A 114 -0.81 -7.27 14.81
CA ARG A 114 -1.07 -7.12 16.26
C ARG A 114 0.21 -7.27 17.10
N GLU A 115 0.99 -8.31 16.84
CA GLU A 115 2.26 -8.55 17.52
C GLU A 115 3.21 -7.34 17.42
N LYS A 116 3.27 -6.74 16.25
CA LYS A 116 4.16 -5.60 15.97
C LYS A 116 3.52 -4.23 16.23
N HIS A 117 2.29 -4.18 16.72
CA HIS A 117 1.53 -2.94 16.93
C HIS A 117 1.44 -2.08 15.66
N LEU A 118 1.23 -2.72 14.51
CA LEU A 118 1.09 -2.08 13.22
C LEU A 118 -0.36 -2.11 12.73
N SER A 119 -0.72 -1.11 11.93
CA SER A 119 -2.02 -1.07 11.27
C SER A 119 -1.98 -1.91 9.99
N LEU A 120 -3.02 -2.69 9.78
CA LEU A 120 -3.29 -3.45 8.57
C LEU A 120 -4.70 -3.13 8.10
N ALA A 121 -4.82 -2.62 6.89
CA ALA A 121 -6.11 -2.32 6.26
C ALA A 121 -6.17 -2.91 4.85
N SER A 122 -7.37 -3.19 4.38
CA SER A 122 -7.62 -3.70 3.03
C SER A 122 -8.80 -2.97 2.38
N ALA A 123 -8.70 -2.73 1.08
CA ALA A 123 -9.82 -2.36 0.24
C ALA A 123 -10.83 -3.54 0.13
N PRO A 124 -12.08 -3.30 -0.26
CA PRO A 124 -12.65 -2.00 -0.59
C PRO A 124 -13.08 -1.21 0.65
N ALA A 125 -12.97 0.11 0.55
CA ALA A 125 -13.48 1.02 1.57
C ALA A 125 -14.97 1.36 1.38
N ASN A 126 -15.73 0.48 0.72
CA ASN A 126 -17.14 0.73 0.37
C ASN A 126 -18.01 1.02 1.59
N GLY A 127 -17.69 0.41 2.75
CA GLY A 127 -18.38 0.68 4.01
C GLY A 127 -18.22 2.10 4.57
N LEU A 128 -17.30 2.88 3.98
CA LEU A 128 -17.04 4.28 4.35
C LEU A 128 -17.68 5.28 3.37
N GLY A 129 -18.25 4.79 2.27
CA GLY A 129 -18.92 5.64 1.28
C GLY A 129 -20.25 6.18 1.80
N ASP A 130 -20.64 7.35 1.32
CA ASP A 130 -21.87 8.04 1.73
C ASP A 130 -23.12 7.17 1.55
N ALA A 131 -23.21 6.43 0.45
CA ALA A 131 -24.32 5.50 0.21
C ALA A 131 -24.42 4.39 1.27
N CYS A 132 -23.29 3.85 1.72
CA CYS A 132 -23.27 2.83 2.78
C CYS A 132 -23.58 3.43 4.14
N ASN A 133 -23.16 4.65 4.41
CA ASN A 133 -23.48 5.35 5.63
C ASN A 133 -25.00 5.62 5.75
N LEU A 134 -25.64 6.03 4.64
CA LEU A 134 -27.09 6.23 4.59
C LEU A 134 -27.92 4.96 4.85
N VAL A 135 -27.38 3.79 4.50
CA VAL A 135 -28.09 2.51 4.73
C VAL A 135 -27.88 1.99 6.16
N ARG A 136 -26.79 2.39 6.81
CA ARG A 136 -26.45 1.94 8.17
C ARG A 136 -27.23 2.68 9.26
N ASP A 137 -27.62 3.91 9.01
CA ASP A 137 -28.43 4.77 9.91
C ASP A 137 -29.91 4.45 9.79
#